data_987b58621e2a12b3649d65d8725e62c4
#
_entry.id   987b58621e2a12b3649d65d8725e62c4
#
_cell.length_a   1.000
_cell.length_b   1.000
_cell.length_c   1.000
_cell.angle_alpha   90.00
_cell.angle_beta   90.00
_cell.angle_gamma   90.00
#
_symmetry.space_group_name_H-M   'P 1'
#
loop_
_entity.id
_entity.type
_entity.pdbx_description
1 polymer ?
#
loop_
_entity_poly.entity_id
_entity_poly.type
_entity_poly.pdbx_seq_one_letter_code
_entity_poly.pdbx_strand_id
1 'polypeptide(L)'
;SSRARDLCDQADLAVVLDTGEVPRIGRVRDLIRDLPTVVVDHHPIGEHAIGGVSFRDPEACATGELVCDLILAADGPWTEHIALGIYVAILTDTGSFRFSNSSPASHRIVADMIERGVEPETVYERIYGAKPLKSYQLLRHALGTLEYDKEHGISWMTVPSEAIDELNATAEDLEGMVDVPRSIESTHVGLLFRKTKKGDIKVSFRSSGPVDVNKLARRFGGGGHVKASGALVSGPLDQAIEQVLEATRKAVVRHTAKGEQEDA
;
A
#
# COMPACT_ATOMS: atom_id res chain seq x y z
N SER A 1 -7.59 18.76 15.27
CA SER A 1 -7.17 19.53 16.44
C SER A 1 -7.37 21.01 16.16
N SER A 2 -7.50 21.88 17.17
CA SER A 2 -7.51 23.34 17.03
C SER A 2 -6.29 23.82 16.24
N ARG A 3 -5.10 23.33 16.59
CA ARG A 3 -3.84 23.67 15.92
C ARG A 3 -3.89 23.40 14.39
N ALA A 4 -4.51 22.31 13.95
CA ALA A 4 -4.63 22.03 12.50
C ALA A 4 -5.50 23.07 11.80
N ARG A 5 -6.58 23.54 12.45
CA ARG A 5 -7.43 24.58 11.93
C ARG A 5 -6.69 25.90 11.85
N ASP A 6 -6.04 26.33 12.94
CA ASP A 6 -5.27 27.57 13.00
C ASP A 6 -4.17 27.63 11.90
N LEU A 7 -3.55 26.49 11.59
CA LEU A 7 -2.57 26.39 10.49
C LEU A 7 -3.23 26.53 9.11
N CYS A 8 -4.38 25.90 8.89
CA CYS A 8 -5.10 26.01 7.61
C CYS A 8 -5.66 27.43 7.41
N ASP A 9 -6.12 28.08 8.47
CA ASP A 9 -6.66 29.45 8.41
C ASP A 9 -5.57 30.50 8.05
N GLN A 10 -4.29 30.16 8.22
CA GLN A 10 -3.14 31.01 7.88
C GLN A 10 -2.45 30.59 6.58
N ALA A 11 -2.92 29.54 5.93
CA ALA A 11 -2.29 29.00 4.72
C ALA A 11 -2.83 29.68 3.46
N ASP A 12 -1.96 29.95 2.51
CA ASP A 12 -2.32 30.48 1.18
C ASP A 12 -2.52 29.37 0.14
N LEU A 13 -2.04 28.16 0.43
CA LEU A 13 -2.04 27.01 -0.48
C LEU A 13 -2.11 25.71 0.31
N ALA A 14 -2.89 24.75 -0.18
CA ALA A 14 -2.85 23.36 0.26
C ALA A 14 -2.10 22.51 -0.77
N VAL A 15 -1.07 21.76 -0.31
CA VAL A 15 -0.40 20.75 -1.13
C VAL A 15 -0.77 19.38 -0.58
N VAL A 16 -1.41 18.57 -1.40
CA VAL A 16 -1.83 17.20 -1.05
C VAL A 16 -0.90 16.22 -1.77
N LEU A 17 -0.21 15.38 -1.00
CA LEU A 17 0.75 14.41 -1.51
C LEU A 17 0.22 12.99 -1.32
N ASP A 18 0.50 12.14 -2.31
CA ASP A 18 0.26 10.69 -2.27
C ASP A 18 -1.21 10.27 -2.14
N THR A 19 -2.09 11.18 -2.42
CA THR A 19 -3.51 10.88 -2.61
C THR A 19 -4.21 12.00 -3.38
N GLY A 20 -5.01 11.63 -4.36
CA GLY A 20 -5.86 12.57 -5.07
C GLY A 20 -7.35 12.37 -4.80
N GLU A 21 -7.73 11.59 -3.78
CA GLU A 21 -9.11 11.21 -3.50
C GLU A 21 -9.65 11.85 -2.22
N VAL A 22 -10.78 12.56 -2.34
CA VAL A 22 -11.44 13.23 -1.21
C VAL A 22 -11.71 12.31 -0.01
N PRO A 23 -12.19 11.06 -0.16
CA PRO A 23 -12.41 10.19 0.99
C PRO A 23 -11.13 9.85 1.77
N ARG A 24 -9.97 9.85 1.11
CA ARG A 24 -8.70 9.47 1.73
C ARG A 24 -8.13 10.55 2.65
N ILE A 25 -8.40 11.83 2.37
CA ILE A 25 -7.98 12.94 3.23
C ILE A 25 -8.92 13.15 4.43
N GLY A 26 -10.06 12.45 4.46
CA GLY A 26 -10.99 12.44 5.59
C GLY A 26 -11.42 13.85 6.02
N ARG A 27 -11.31 14.16 7.32
CA ARG A 27 -11.72 15.47 7.88
C ARG A 27 -10.83 16.65 7.46
N VAL A 28 -9.65 16.38 6.87
CA VAL A 28 -8.78 17.46 6.36
C VAL A 28 -9.45 18.17 5.19
N ARG A 29 -10.29 17.48 4.42
CA ARG A 29 -11.10 18.07 3.34
C ARG A 29 -11.82 19.36 3.76
N ASP A 30 -12.42 19.35 4.94
CA ASP A 30 -13.21 20.50 5.41
C ASP A 30 -12.32 21.68 5.85
N LEU A 31 -11.06 21.42 6.18
CA LEU A 31 -10.09 22.45 6.55
C LEU A 31 -9.44 23.14 5.35
N ILE A 32 -9.32 22.44 4.21
CA ILE A 32 -8.65 22.97 3.01
C ILE A 32 -9.63 23.38 1.90
N ARG A 33 -10.93 23.31 2.16
CA ARG A 33 -11.99 23.49 1.14
C ARG A 33 -11.85 24.79 0.35
N ASP A 34 -11.51 25.88 1.01
CA ASP A 34 -11.47 27.21 0.43
C ASP A 34 -10.03 27.63 0.02
N LEU A 35 -9.05 26.74 0.21
CA LEU A 35 -7.68 27.00 -0.20
C LEU A 35 -7.44 26.59 -1.65
N PRO A 36 -6.66 27.38 -2.42
CA PRO A 36 -6.04 26.87 -3.64
C PRO A 36 -5.34 25.55 -3.33
N THR A 37 -5.54 24.53 -4.16
CA THR A 37 -5.00 23.18 -3.88
C THR A 37 -4.17 22.69 -5.04
N VAL A 38 -3.02 22.11 -4.71
CA VAL A 38 -2.17 21.33 -5.62
C VAL A 38 -2.14 19.89 -5.15
N VAL A 39 -2.37 18.95 -6.05
CA VAL A 39 -2.31 17.52 -5.80
C VAL A 39 -1.10 16.94 -6.54
N VAL A 40 -0.19 16.29 -5.82
CA VAL A 40 0.93 15.52 -6.39
C VAL A 40 0.73 14.06 -6.01
N ASP A 41 0.49 13.20 -6.99
CA ASP A 41 0.05 11.84 -6.71
C ASP A 41 0.37 10.90 -7.89
N HIS A 42 0.79 9.67 -7.59
CA HIS A 42 1.03 8.64 -8.59
C HIS A 42 -0.10 7.58 -8.69
N HIS A 43 -1.14 7.71 -7.89
CA HIS A 43 -2.26 6.79 -7.98
C HIS A 43 -3.15 7.10 -9.21
N PRO A 44 -3.78 6.09 -9.81
CA PRO A 44 -4.81 6.29 -10.84
C PRO A 44 -5.95 7.19 -10.32
N ILE A 45 -6.49 8.04 -11.21
CA ILE A 45 -7.63 8.90 -10.89
C ILE A 45 -8.84 8.04 -10.53
N GLY A 46 -9.44 8.31 -9.38
CA GLY A 46 -10.67 7.69 -8.93
C GLY A 46 -11.90 8.55 -9.18
N GLU A 47 -13.04 8.17 -8.59
CA GLU A 47 -14.34 8.80 -8.83
C GLU A 47 -14.53 10.14 -8.07
N HIS A 48 -13.78 10.34 -7.00
CA HIS A 48 -13.93 11.48 -6.09
C HIS A 48 -12.63 12.28 -5.98
N ALA A 49 -12.12 12.72 -7.13
CA ALA A 49 -10.87 13.47 -7.19
C ALA A 49 -10.94 14.80 -6.40
N ILE A 50 -9.83 15.14 -5.74
CA ILE A 50 -9.63 16.45 -5.13
C ILE A 50 -9.49 17.48 -6.26
N GLY A 51 -10.22 18.59 -6.14
CA GLY A 51 -10.12 19.72 -7.07
C GLY A 51 -8.81 20.49 -6.95
N GLY A 52 -8.53 21.33 -7.94
CA GLY A 52 -7.32 22.17 -8.00
C GLY A 52 -6.36 21.75 -9.11
N VAL A 53 -5.09 22.18 -9.00
CA VAL A 53 -4.04 21.80 -9.96
C VAL A 53 -3.56 20.39 -9.62
N SER A 54 -3.52 19.50 -10.60
CA SER A 54 -3.08 18.12 -10.40
C SER A 54 -1.80 17.87 -11.20
N PHE A 55 -0.72 17.50 -10.51
CA PHE A 55 0.49 16.91 -11.08
C PHE A 55 0.49 15.42 -10.75
N ARG A 56 0.12 14.61 -11.73
CA ARG A 56 -0.16 13.20 -11.52
C ARG A 56 0.42 12.35 -12.65
N ASP A 57 1.14 11.29 -12.26
CA ASP A 57 1.66 10.29 -13.21
C ASP A 57 1.52 8.88 -12.59
N PRO A 58 0.59 8.06 -13.07
CA PRO A 58 0.44 6.67 -12.61
C PRO A 58 1.59 5.73 -12.99
N GLU A 59 2.47 6.13 -13.90
CA GLU A 59 3.66 5.36 -14.27
C GLU A 59 4.86 5.64 -13.34
N ALA A 60 4.82 6.73 -12.57
CA ALA A 60 5.83 7.01 -11.55
C ALA A 60 5.84 5.91 -10.48
N CYS A 61 7.02 5.50 -10.05
CA CYS A 61 7.17 4.41 -9.08
C CYS A 61 6.63 4.77 -7.69
N ALA A 62 6.62 6.07 -7.35
CA ALA A 62 6.15 6.64 -6.09
C ALA A 62 5.86 8.14 -6.28
N THR A 63 5.05 8.72 -5.41
CA THR A 63 4.88 10.19 -5.35
C THR A 63 6.21 10.90 -5.09
N GLY A 64 7.17 10.25 -4.42
CA GLY A 64 8.52 10.77 -4.23
C GLY A 64 9.29 11.07 -5.53
N GLU A 65 9.05 10.32 -6.60
CA GLU A 65 9.60 10.59 -7.95
C GLU A 65 9.07 11.93 -8.48
N LEU A 66 7.76 12.16 -8.41
CA LEU A 66 7.13 13.42 -8.83
C LEU A 66 7.58 14.63 -8.00
N VAL A 67 7.76 14.43 -6.69
CA VAL A 67 8.29 15.47 -5.79
C VAL A 67 9.73 15.81 -6.17
N CYS A 68 10.55 14.81 -6.50
CA CYS A 68 11.92 15.00 -6.99
C CYS A 68 11.93 15.86 -8.25
N ASP A 69 11.08 15.56 -9.23
CA ASP A 69 10.96 16.31 -10.48
C ASP A 69 10.54 17.77 -10.24
N LEU A 70 9.59 18.01 -9.33
CA LEU A 70 9.17 19.36 -8.96
C LEU A 70 10.30 20.17 -8.32
N ILE A 71 11.09 19.57 -7.43
CA ILE A 71 12.21 20.24 -6.76
C ILE A 71 13.30 20.55 -7.78
N LEU A 72 13.60 19.62 -8.70
CA LEU A 72 14.57 19.85 -9.78
C LEU A 72 14.10 20.97 -10.72
N ALA A 73 12.83 20.97 -11.12
CA ALA A 73 12.27 22.00 -12.01
C ALA A 73 12.22 23.40 -11.38
N ALA A 74 12.06 23.47 -10.06
CA ALA A 74 12.03 24.72 -9.31
C ALA A 74 13.43 25.24 -8.92
N ASP A 75 14.51 24.51 -9.23
CA ASP A 75 15.85 24.75 -8.69
C ASP A 75 15.79 24.96 -7.16
N GLY A 76 14.93 24.15 -6.54
CA GLY A 76 14.57 24.30 -5.11
C GLY A 76 15.71 23.84 -4.19
N PRO A 77 15.61 24.19 -2.90
CA PRO A 77 16.62 23.78 -1.94
C PRO A 77 16.61 22.26 -1.72
N TRP A 78 17.79 21.66 -1.67
CA TRP A 78 17.96 20.28 -1.22
C TRP A 78 18.40 20.26 0.25
N THR A 79 17.71 19.45 1.05
CA THR A 79 18.10 19.14 2.44
C THR A 79 18.13 17.63 2.62
N GLU A 80 18.86 17.15 3.64
CA GLU A 80 18.85 15.72 3.99
C GLU A 80 17.42 15.19 4.24
N HIS A 81 16.53 15.99 4.83
CA HIS A 81 15.15 15.59 5.08
C HIS A 81 14.35 15.40 3.80
N ILE A 82 14.56 16.26 2.81
CA ILE A 82 13.92 16.12 1.49
C ILE A 82 14.45 14.86 0.81
N ALA A 83 15.77 14.68 0.77
CA ALA A 83 16.38 13.49 0.18
C ALA A 83 15.91 12.20 0.88
N LEU A 84 15.86 12.20 2.22
CA LEU A 84 15.37 11.10 3.01
C LEU A 84 13.89 10.78 2.69
N GLY A 85 13.03 11.81 2.59
CA GLY A 85 11.61 11.63 2.28
C GLY A 85 11.38 11.01 0.90
N ILE A 86 12.11 11.46 -0.13
CA ILE A 86 12.06 10.91 -1.48
C ILE A 86 12.57 9.47 -1.50
N TYR A 87 13.70 9.20 -0.85
CA TYR A 87 14.26 7.86 -0.74
C TYR A 87 13.28 6.89 -0.09
N VAL A 88 12.67 7.27 1.05
CA VAL A 88 11.70 6.44 1.78
C VAL A 88 10.47 6.15 0.93
N ALA A 89 9.92 7.16 0.24
CA ALA A 89 8.75 6.98 -0.63
C ALA A 89 9.05 5.95 -1.74
N ILE A 90 10.19 6.08 -2.43
CA ILE A 90 10.58 5.13 -3.48
C ILE A 90 10.85 3.74 -2.91
N LEU A 91 11.56 3.64 -1.78
CA LEU A 91 11.87 2.36 -1.13
C LEU A 91 10.60 1.60 -0.75
N THR A 92 9.62 2.29 -0.17
CA THR A 92 8.38 1.64 0.31
C THR A 92 7.47 1.24 -0.83
N ASP A 93 7.23 2.12 -1.79
CA ASP A 93 6.29 1.88 -2.89
C ASP A 93 6.79 0.89 -3.95
N THR A 94 8.12 0.73 -4.05
CA THR A 94 8.73 -0.32 -4.87
C THR A 94 8.91 -1.64 -4.12
N GLY A 95 8.46 -1.71 -2.87
CA GLY A 95 8.65 -2.89 -2.01
C GLY A 95 10.11 -3.25 -1.85
N SER A 96 10.97 -2.28 -1.56
CA SER A 96 12.43 -2.39 -1.54
C SER A 96 12.99 -2.83 -2.91
N PHE A 97 12.54 -2.17 -3.97
CA PHE A 97 12.94 -2.39 -5.37
C PHE A 97 12.60 -3.77 -5.96
N ARG A 98 11.64 -4.50 -5.34
CA ARG A 98 11.23 -5.85 -5.79
C ARG A 98 10.00 -5.84 -6.68
N PHE A 99 9.24 -4.75 -6.72
CA PHE A 99 8.02 -4.67 -7.51
C PHE A 99 8.30 -4.22 -8.94
N SER A 100 7.36 -4.49 -9.85
CA SER A 100 7.47 -4.21 -11.27
C SER A 100 7.50 -2.72 -11.63
N ASN A 101 7.12 -1.83 -10.71
CA ASN A 101 7.25 -0.38 -10.83
C ASN A 101 8.68 0.12 -10.53
N SER A 102 9.60 -0.74 -10.09
CA SER A 102 11.01 -0.40 -9.97
C SER A 102 11.64 -0.24 -11.35
N SER A 103 12.11 0.96 -11.65
CA SER A 103 12.63 1.36 -12.96
C SER A 103 14.09 1.83 -12.91
N PRO A 104 14.79 1.91 -14.05
CA PRO A 104 16.11 2.57 -14.09
C PRO A 104 16.06 4.04 -13.63
N ALA A 105 14.93 4.74 -13.82
CA ALA A 105 14.74 6.10 -13.34
C ALA A 105 14.70 6.16 -11.82
N SER A 106 13.89 5.31 -11.18
CA SER A 106 13.83 5.24 -9.71
C SER A 106 15.18 4.94 -9.07
N HIS A 107 15.99 4.06 -9.67
CA HIS A 107 17.34 3.76 -9.18
C HIS A 107 18.31 4.94 -9.31
N ARG A 108 18.19 5.76 -10.37
CA ARG A 108 19.01 6.99 -10.51
C ARG A 108 18.64 8.02 -9.45
N ILE A 109 17.34 8.21 -9.19
CA ILE A 109 16.88 9.10 -8.14
C ILE A 109 17.42 8.64 -6.78
N VAL A 110 17.32 7.35 -6.49
CA VAL A 110 17.84 6.78 -5.23
C VAL A 110 19.35 6.97 -5.11
N ALA A 111 20.10 6.79 -6.19
CA ALA A 111 21.55 7.06 -6.19
C ALA A 111 21.86 8.54 -5.86
N ASP A 112 21.13 9.49 -6.45
CA ASP A 112 21.25 10.92 -6.12
C ASP A 112 20.88 11.20 -4.66
N MET A 113 19.87 10.53 -4.10
CA MET A 113 19.50 10.69 -2.68
C MET A 113 20.61 10.18 -1.74
N ILE A 114 21.29 9.09 -2.10
CA ILE A 114 22.45 8.57 -1.36
C ILE A 114 23.62 9.56 -1.44
N GLU A 115 23.90 10.13 -2.61
CA GLU A 115 24.91 11.17 -2.77
C GLU A 115 24.62 12.41 -1.92
N ARG A 116 23.34 12.69 -1.62
CA ARG A 116 22.87 13.77 -0.74
C ARG A 116 22.88 13.40 0.76
N GLY A 117 23.46 12.26 1.12
CA GLY A 117 23.67 11.86 2.51
C GLY A 117 22.67 10.88 3.09
N VAL A 118 21.76 10.31 2.29
CA VAL A 118 20.89 9.26 2.79
C VAL A 118 21.70 7.98 3.01
N GLU A 119 21.59 7.42 4.19
CA GLU A 119 22.22 6.15 4.56
C GLU A 119 21.22 4.99 4.45
N PRO A 120 21.32 4.13 3.42
CA PRO A 120 20.37 3.05 3.13
C PRO A 120 20.17 2.08 4.29
N GLU A 121 21.24 1.70 4.98
CA GLU A 121 21.20 0.77 6.11
C GLU A 121 20.35 1.34 7.25
N THR A 122 20.63 2.58 7.65
CA THR A 122 19.88 3.29 8.69
C THR A 122 18.39 3.42 8.35
N VAL A 123 18.08 3.71 7.08
CA VAL A 123 16.68 3.81 6.62
C VAL A 123 16.00 2.45 6.66
N TYR A 124 16.67 1.41 6.16
CA TYR A 124 16.13 0.05 6.14
C TYR A 124 15.87 -0.47 7.55
N GLU A 125 16.81 -0.27 8.47
CA GLU A 125 16.64 -0.66 9.87
C GLU A 125 15.44 0.03 10.53
N ARG A 126 15.24 1.32 10.27
CA ARG A 126 14.12 2.08 10.83
C ARG A 126 12.77 1.65 10.28
N ILE A 127 12.70 1.22 9.04
CA ILE A 127 11.44 0.84 8.38
C ILE A 127 11.15 -0.65 8.55
N TYR A 128 12.16 -1.51 8.42
CA TYR A 128 12.00 -2.96 8.34
C TYR A 128 12.78 -3.76 9.39
N GLY A 129 13.84 -3.19 9.93
CA GLY A 129 14.83 -3.92 10.73
C GLY A 129 14.40 -4.24 12.16
N ALA A 130 13.43 -3.52 12.71
CA ALA A 130 13.02 -3.67 14.11
C ALA A 130 11.53 -3.98 14.25
N LYS A 131 11.18 -5.27 14.20
CA LYS A 131 9.83 -5.70 14.57
C LYS A 131 9.79 -6.14 16.03
N PRO A 132 8.77 -5.71 16.80
CA PRO A 132 8.62 -6.16 18.20
C PRO A 132 8.41 -7.69 18.27
N LEU A 133 8.86 -8.31 19.34
CA LEU A 133 8.71 -9.76 19.55
C LEU A 133 7.27 -10.23 19.38
N LYS A 134 6.30 -9.44 19.79
CA LYS A 134 4.86 -9.75 19.63
C LYS A 134 4.43 -9.92 18.17
N SER A 135 5.07 -9.24 17.21
CA SER A 135 4.80 -9.44 15.78
C SER A 135 5.19 -10.85 15.33
N TYR A 136 6.32 -11.38 15.84
CA TYR A 136 6.73 -12.75 15.55
C TYR A 136 5.86 -13.79 16.28
N GLN A 137 5.38 -13.46 17.49
CA GLN A 137 4.42 -14.30 18.21
C GLN A 137 3.08 -14.38 17.46
N LEU A 138 2.58 -13.26 16.94
CA LEU A 138 1.40 -13.22 16.07
C LEU A 138 1.62 -14.01 14.78
N LEU A 139 2.77 -13.84 14.14
CA LEU A 139 3.12 -14.59 12.92
C LEU A 139 3.11 -16.11 13.19
N ARG A 140 3.62 -16.55 14.33
CA ARG A 140 3.56 -17.96 14.74
C ARG A 140 2.11 -18.49 14.78
N HIS A 141 1.17 -17.69 15.34
CA HIS A 141 -0.24 -18.07 15.38
C HIS A 141 -0.86 -18.07 13.97
N ALA A 142 -0.56 -17.05 13.16
CA ALA A 142 -1.05 -16.95 11.79
C ALA A 142 -0.54 -18.09 10.89
N LEU A 143 0.73 -18.50 11.03
CA LEU A 143 1.30 -19.63 10.31
C LEU A 143 0.57 -20.94 10.59
N GLY A 144 0.02 -21.13 11.79
CA GLY A 144 -0.81 -22.28 12.13
C GLY A 144 -2.13 -22.37 11.35
N THR A 145 -2.54 -21.29 10.70
CA THR A 145 -3.76 -21.20 9.87
C THR A 145 -3.45 -21.13 8.37
N LEU A 146 -2.20 -21.35 7.98
CA LEU A 146 -1.78 -21.23 6.59
C LEU A 146 -2.43 -22.33 5.74
N GLU A 147 -3.10 -21.89 4.69
CA GLU A 147 -3.73 -22.75 3.69
C GLU A 147 -3.27 -22.38 2.28
N TYR A 148 -3.37 -23.34 1.36
CA TYR A 148 -2.92 -23.19 -0.01
C TYR A 148 -3.85 -23.91 -1.01
N ASP A 149 -4.46 -23.15 -1.89
CA ASP A 149 -5.17 -23.64 -3.07
C ASP A 149 -4.17 -23.80 -4.22
N LYS A 150 -3.65 -25.02 -4.37
CA LYS A 150 -2.62 -25.34 -5.37
C LYS A 150 -3.12 -25.18 -6.81
N GLU A 151 -4.39 -25.45 -7.05
CA GLU A 151 -5.00 -25.38 -8.39
C GLU A 151 -4.99 -23.96 -8.94
N HIS A 152 -5.23 -22.97 -8.05
CA HIS A 152 -5.33 -21.56 -8.43
C HIS A 152 -4.12 -20.73 -7.99
N GLY A 153 -3.14 -21.31 -7.29
CA GLY A 153 -2.01 -20.56 -6.76
C GLY A 153 -2.43 -19.48 -5.77
N ILE A 154 -3.33 -19.79 -4.85
CA ILE A 154 -3.83 -18.87 -3.84
C ILE A 154 -3.42 -19.38 -2.47
N SER A 155 -2.77 -18.55 -1.68
CA SER A 155 -2.41 -18.89 -0.30
C SER A 155 -3.00 -17.87 0.67
N TRP A 156 -3.39 -18.31 1.85
CA TRP A 156 -3.93 -17.39 2.85
C TRP A 156 -3.62 -17.80 4.27
N MET A 157 -3.65 -16.80 5.14
CA MET A 157 -3.56 -16.97 6.59
C MET A 157 -4.64 -16.12 7.26
N THR A 158 -5.01 -16.55 8.46
CA THR A 158 -5.86 -15.78 9.37
C THR A 158 -5.08 -15.44 10.64
N VAL A 159 -5.20 -14.20 11.10
CA VAL A 159 -4.68 -13.84 12.43
C VAL A 159 -5.79 -14.05 13.45
N PRO A 160 -5.65 -15.02 14.39
CA PRO A 160 -6.67 -15.28 15.40
C PRO A 160 -6.90 -14.05 16.29
N SER A 161 -8.18 -13.75 16.56
CA SER A 161 -8.56 -12.61 17.42
C SER A 161 -7.99 -12.74 18.81
N GLU A 162 -7.99 -13.95 19.34
CA GLU A 162 -7.48 -14.29 20.67
C GLU A 162 -6.00 -13.94 20.80
N ALA A 163 -5.20 -14.21 19.76
CA ALA A 163 -3.78 -13.85 19.73
C ALA A 163 -3.56 -12.32 19.66
N ILE A 164 -4.43 -11.59 18.93
CA ILE A 164 -4.38 -10.13 18.86
C ILE A 164 -4.66 -9.53 20.24
N ASP A 165 -5.67 -10.05 20.93
CA ASP A 165 -6.09 -9.55 22.25
C ASP A 165 -5.06 -9.92 23.34
N GLU A 166 -4.57 -11.16 23.37
CA GLU A 166 -3.57 -11.65 24.32
C GLU A 166 -2.26 -10.84 24.26
N LEU A 167 -1.83 -10.51 23.05
CA LEU A 167 -0.57 -9.77 22.82
C LEU A 167 -0.77 -8.25 22.81
N ASN A 168 -1.98 -7.74 23.06
CA ASN A 168 -2.31 -6.33 22.90
C ASN A 168 -1.79 -5.75 21.57
N ALA A 169 -2.00 -6.50 20.49
CA ALA A 169 -1.42 -6.16 19.20
C ALA A 169 -2.23 -5.08 18.47
N THR A 170 -1.52 -4.30 17.69
CA THR A 170 -2.06 -3.22 16.85
C THR A 170 -1.98 -3.59 15.37
N ALA A 171 -2.51 -2.74 14.50
CA ALA A 171 -2.39 -2.96 13.06
C ALA A 171 -0.92 -2.91 12.57
N GLU A 172 -0.08 -2.14 13.22
CA GLU A 172 1.36 -2.01 12.93
C GLU A 172 2.11 -3.32 13.19
N ASP A 173 1.72 -4.06 14.24
CA ASP A 173 2.34 -5.35 14.57
C ASP A 173 2.07 -6.44 13.51
N LEU A 174 1.09 -6.22 12.64
CA LEU A 174 0.67 -7.13 11.57
C LEU A 174 1.24 -6.72 10.20
N GLU A 175 1.99 -5.62 10.15
CA GLU A 175 2.52 -5.11 8.89
C GLU A 175 3.51 -6.09 8.24
N GLY A 176 3.36 -6.29 6.93
CA GLY A 176 4.18 -7.22 6.15
C GLY A 176 3.81 -8.71 6.33
N MET A 177 2.91 -9.10 7.24
CA MET A 177 2.56 -10.52 7.42
C MET A 177 1.91 -11.13 6.17
N VAL A 178 1.20 -10.35 5.37
CA VAL A 178 0.58 -10.83 4.13
C VAL A 178 1.61 -11.22 3.07
N ASP A 179 2.85 -10.79 3.20
CA ASP A 179 3.93 -11.19 2.30
C ASP A 179 4.36 -12.65 2.52
N VAL A 180 4.07 -13.21 3.69
CA VAL A 180 4.39 -14.62 3.99
C VAL A 180 3.60 -15.57 3.09
N PRO A 181 2.24 -15.58 3.07
CA PRO A 181 1.51 -16.42 2.13
C PRO A 181 1.86 -16.10 0.67
N ARG A 182 2.05 -14.81 0.30
CA ARG A 182 2.46 -14.45 -1.06
C ARG A 182 3.80 -15.05 -1.48
N SER A 183 4.72 -15.29 -0.54
CA SER A 183 6.06 -15.81 -0.83
C SER A 183 6.12 -17.32 -1.10
N ILE A 184 5.01 -18.03 -0.93
CA ILE A 184 4.94 -19.46 -1.24
C ILE A 184 5.13 -19.67 -2.74
N GLU A 185 5.93 -20.64 -3.11
CA GLU A 185 6.20 -20.99 -4.50
C GLU A 185 4.89 -21.21 -5.28
N SER A 186 4.84 -20.72 -6.51
CA SER A 186 3.67 -20.78 -7.39
C SER A 186 2.43 -20.04 -6.88
N THR A 187 2.57 -19.14 -5.89
CA THR A 187 1.48 -18.29 -5.44
C THR A 187 1.30 -17.07 -6.35
N HIS A 188 0.10 -16.93 -6.90
CA HIS A 188 -0.35 -15.75 -7.66
C HIS A 188 -0.92 -14.68 -6.74
N VAL A 189 -1.67 -15.10 -5.71
CA VAL A 189 -2.31 -14.18 -4.74
C VAL A 189 -2.13 -14.71 -3.33
N GLY A 190 -1.54 -13.88 -2.46
CA GLY A 190 -1.47 -14.10 -1.02
C GLY A 190 -2.49 -13.23 -0.29
N LEU A 191 -3.19 -13.81 0.68
CA LEU A 191 -4.23 -13.14 1.45
C LEU A 191 -3.94 -13.24 2.96
N LEU A 192 -4.29 -12.18 3.70
CA LEU A 192 -4.28 -12.19 5.15
C LEU A 192 -5.63 -11.68 5.66
N PHE A 193 -6.28 -12.49 6.48
CA PHE A 193 -7.55 -12.17 7.11
C PHE A 193 -7.35 -11.84 8.59
N ARG A 194 -8.07 -10.84 9.09
CA ARG A 194 -8.18 -10.58 10.52
C ARG A 194 -9.49 -9.92 10.87
N LYS A 195 -10.04 -10.23 12.00
CA LYS A 195 -11.22 -9.55 12.54
C LYS A 195 -10.82 -8.17 13.08
N THR A 196 -11.62 -7.16 12.80
CA THR A 196 -11.46 -5.82 13.38
C THR A 196 -12.24 -5.70 14.69
N LYS A 197 -11.90 -4.69 15.49
CA LYS A 197 -12.66 -4.38 16.73
C LYS A 197 -14.16 -4.07 16.48
N LYS A 198 -14.52 -3.69 15.26
CA LYS A 198 -15.91 -3.42 14.85
C LYS A 198 -16.66 -4.67 14.38
N GLY A 199 -15.98 -5.80 14.27
CA GLY A 199 -16.55 -7.07 13.84
C GLY A 199 -16.36 -7.39 12.35
N ASP A 200 -16.01 -6.41 11.51
CA ASP A 200 -15.69 -6.65 10.10
C ASP A 200 -14.38 -7.42 9.93
N ILE A 201 -14.23 -8.10 8.82
CA ILE A 201 -13.01 -8.81 8.46
C ILE A 201 -12.16 -7.92 7.55
N LYS A 202 -10.99 -7.50 8.05
CA LYS A 202 -9.98 -6.85 7.22
C LYS A 202 -9.26 -7.90 6.40
N VAL A 203 -9.25 -7.71 5.09
CA VAL A 203 -8.52 -8.54 4.15
C VAL A 203 -7.39 -7.71 3.55
N SER A 204 -6.17 -8.24 3.60
CA SER A 204 -5.03 -7.70 2.88
C SER A 204 -4.72 -8.61 1.69
N PHE A 205 -4.51 -8.03 0.53
CA PHE A 205 -4.22 -8.72 -0.73
C PHE A 205 -2.82 -8.36 -1.20
N ARG A 206 -2.08 -9.36 -1.64
CA ARG A 206 -0.82 -9.20 -2.36
C ARG A 206 -0.82 -10.09 -3.59
N SER A 207 -0.27 -9.63 -4.69
CA SER A 207 -0.13 -10.46 -5.90
C SER A 207 1.30 -10.56 -6.37
N SER A 208 1.60 -11.73 -6.95
CA SER A 208 2.76 -12.00 -7.78
C SER A 208 2.25 -12.26 -9.21
N GLY A 209 2.96 -11.79 -10.24
CA GLY A 209 2.50 -11.98 -11.61
C GLY A 209 1.34 -11.04 -12.03
N PRO A 210 0.43 -11.46 -12.93
CA PRO A 210 -0.47 -10.53 -13.66
C PRO A 210 -1.74 -10.14 -12.91
N VAL A 211 -2.06 -10.75 -11.77
CA VAL A 211 -3.33 -10.51 -11.07
C VAL A 211 -3.36 -9.10 -10.46
N ASP A 212 -4.38 -8.31 -10.85
CA ASP A 212 -4.66 -6.98 -10.31
C ASP A 212 -5.52 -7.11 -9.03
N VAL A 213 -4.87 -7.05 -7.87
CA VAL A 213 -5.58 -7.14 -6.58
C VAL A 213 -6.32 -5.86 -6.19
N ASN A 214 -6.05 -4.72 -6.86
CA ASN A 214 -6.84 -3.52 -6.67
C ASN A 214 -8.27 -3.71 -7.21
N LYS A 215 -8.41 -4.23 -8.44
CA LYS A 215 -9.71 -4.58 -9.00
C LYS A 215 -10.45 -5.60 -8.14
N LEU A 216 -9.73 -6.54 -7.52
CA LEU A 216 -10.32 -7.51 -6.61
C LEU A 216 -10.82 -6.84 -5.32
N ALA A 217 -10.01 -6.03 -4.67
CA ALA A 217 -10.37 -5.32 -3.45
C ALA A 217 -11.56 -4.36 -3.64
N ARG A 218 -11.65 -3.69 -4.80
CA ARG A 218 -12.77 -2.79 -5.14
C ARG A 218 -14.13 -3.49 -5.16
N ARG A 219 -14.19 -4.80 -5.44
CA ARG A 219 -15.45 -5.58 -5.34
C ARG A 219 -16.02 -5.64 -3.92
N PHE A 220 -15.15 -5.43 -2.94
CA PHE A 220 -15.47 -5.42 -1.51
C PHE A 220 -15.42 -4.00 -0.91
N GLY A 221 -15.54 -2.96 -1.76
CA GLY A 221 -15.49 -1.57 -1.32
C GLY A 221 -14.11 -1.10 -0.84
N GLY A 222 -13.07 -1.87 -1.15
CA GLY A 222 -11.68 -1.57 -0.82
C GLY A 222 -10.92 -0.90 -1.95
N GLY A 223 -9.58 -0.95 -1.89
CA GLY A 223 -8.70 -0.39 -2.91
C GLY A 223 -7.22 -0.48 -2.51
N GLY A 224 -6.37 0.13 -3.32
CA GLY A 224 -4.93 0.15 -3.17
C GLY A 224 -4.22 0.13 -4.52
N HIS A 225 -3.05 -0.47 -4.57
CA HIS A 225 -2.27 -0.65 -5.78
C HIS A 225 -2.56 -2.00 -6.46
N VAL A 226 -2.14 -2.12 -7.72
CA VAL A 226 -2.29 -3.36 -8.53
C VAL A 226 -1.73 -4.59 -7.79
N LYS A 227 -0.61 -4.44 -7.05
CA LYS A 227 0.08 -5.52 -6.34
C LYS A 227 -0.21 -5.59 -4.84
N ALA A 228 -0.80 -4.55 -4.25
CA ALA A 228 -1.02 -4.43 -2.82
C ALA A 228 -2.31 -3.68 -2.53
N SER A 229 -3.32 -4.35 -2.02
CA SER A 229 -4.64 -3.77 -1.76
C SER A 229 -5.25 -4.29 -0.47
N GLY A 230 -6.33 -3.67 -0.04
CA GLY A 230 -7.06 -4.09 1.14
C GLY A 230 -8.54 -3.78 1.06
N ALA A 231 -9.35 -4.57 1.78
CA ALA A 231 -10.79 -4.35 1.90
C ALA A 231 -11.29 -4.66 3.32
N LEU A 232 -12.50 -4.21 3.61
CA LEU A 232 -13.27 -4.62 4.78
C LEU A 232 -14.46 -5.43 4.29
N VAL A 233 -14.61 -6.65 4.77
CA VAL A 233 -15.69 -7.55 4.41
C VAL A 233 -16.55 -7.77 5.65
N SER A 234 -17.85 -7.51 5.57
CA SER A 234 -18.79 -7.72 6.67
C SER A 234 -19.22 -9.18 6.75
N GLY A 235 -19.47 -9.66 7.96
CA GLY A 235 -19.98 -11.01 8.22
C GLY A 235 -19.02 -11.90 9.03
N PRO A 236 -19.41 -13.16 9.26
CA PRO A 236 -18.56 -14.15 9.90
C PRO A 236 -17.26 -14.40 9.11
N LEU A 237 -16.18 -14.75 9.82
CA LEU A 237 -14.86 -14.95 9.23
C LEU A 237 -14.88 -15.99 8.09
N ASP A 238 -15.49 -17.15 8.33
CA ASP A 238 -15.51 -18.25 7.36
C ASP A 238 -16.25 -17.85 6.06
N GLN A 239 -17.35 -17.10 6.18
CA GLN A 239 -18.08 -16.59 5.02
C GLN A 239 -17.28 -15.53 4.26
N ALA A 240 -16.58 -14.65 4.97
CA ALA A 240 -15.71 -13.64 4.35
C ALA A 240 -14.54 -14.31 3.61
N ILE A 241 -13.93 -15.35 4.19
CA ILE A 241 -12.87 -16.12 3.55
C ILE A 241 -13.41 -16.76 2.26
N GLU A 242 -14.53 -17.47 2.32
CA GLU A 242 -15.10 -18.15 1.16
C GLU A 242 -15.44 -17.18 0.02
N GLN A 243 -16.12 -16.05 0.33
CA GLN A 243 -16.44 -15.02 -0.65
C GLN A 243 -15.21 -14.43 -1.32
N VAL A 244 -14.17 -14.15 -0.55
CA VAL A 244 -12.92 -13.58 -1.08
C VAL A 244 -12.17 -14.61 -1.91
N LEU A 245 -12.09 -15.85 -1.48
CA LEU A 245 -11.44 -16.93 -2.23
C LEU A 245 -12.16 -17.20 -3.55
N GLU A 246 -13.50 -17.25 -3.57
CA GLU A 246 -14.26 -17.41 -4.81
C GLU A 246 -14.00 -16.28 -5.81
N ALA A 247 -13.99 -15.03 -5.33
CA ALA A 247 -13.68 -13.89 -6.16
C ALA A 247 -12.23 -13.91 -6.69
N THR A 248 -11.29 -14.39 -5.85
CA THR A 248 -9.87 -14.50 -6.18
C THR A 248 -9.63 -15.59 -7.22
N ARG A 249 -10.22 -16.78 -7.07
CA ARG A 249 -10.18 -17.86 -8.08
C ARG A 249 -10.64 -17.38 -9.45
N LYS A 250 -11.78 -16.69 -9.49
CA LYS A 250 -12.29 -16.11 -10.74
C LYS A 250 -11.34 -15.07 -11.35
N ALA A 251 -10.60 -14.33 -10.53
CA ALA A 251 -9.63 -13.35 -11.02
C ALA A 251 -8.38 -14.05 -11.57
N VAL A 252 -7.88 -15.08 -10.91
CA VAL A 252 -6.72 -15.86 -11.38
C VAL A 252 -7.03 -16.53 -12.71
N VAL A 253 -8.13 -17.28 -12.82
CA VAL A 253 -8.52 -18.00 -14.05
C VAL A 253 -8.64 -17.05 -15.26
N ARG A 254 -9.17 -15.85 -15.06
CA ARG A 254 -9.28 -14.86 -16.14
C ARG A 254 -7.92 -14.37 -16.66
N HIS A 255 -6.90 -14.39 -15.83
CA HIS A 255 -5.56 -13.94 -16.21
C HIS A 255 -4.72 -15.06 -16.84
N THR A 256 -4.85 -16.30 -16.36
CA THR A 256 -4.19 -17.46 -16.98
C THR A 256 -4.73 -17.72 -18.39
N ALA A 257 -6.04 -17.63 -18.59
CA ALA A 257 -6.66 -17.77 -19.91
C ALA A 257 -6.29 -16.65 -20.92
N LYS A 258 -5.88 -15.46 -20.47
CA LYS A 258 -5.39 -14.39 -21.34
C LYS A 258 -3.91 -14.55 -21.71
N GLY A 259 -3.09 -15.03 -20.79
CA GLY A 259 -1.66 -15.29 -21.07
C GLY A 259 -1.45 -16.38 -22.11
N GLU A 260 -2.28 -17.42 -22.10
CA GLU A 260 -2.23 -18.49 -23.13
C GLU A 260 -2.66 -18.05 -24.54
N GLN A 261 -3.36 -16.91 -24.66
CA GLN A 261 -3.77 -16.32 -25.95
C GLN A 261 -2.77 -15.31 -26.52
N GLU A 262 -1.87 -14.76 -25.71
CA GLU A 262 -0.81 -13.83 -26.13
C GLU A 262 0.50 -14.56 -26.50
N ASP A 263 0.69 -15.81 -26.04
CA ASP A 263 1.86 -16.66 -26.35
C ASP A 263 1.59 -17.68 -27.48
N ALA A 264 0.40 -17.70 -28.12
CA ALA A 264 0.01 -18.54 -29.24
C ALA A 264 -0.14 -17.74 -30.56
#